data_02dfb56f2bf928b91dbc0ab942d51318
#
_entry.id   02dfb56f2bf928b91dbc0ab942d51318
#
_cell.length_a   1.000
_cell.length_b   1.000
_cell.length_c   1.000
_cell.angle_alpha   90.00
_cell.angle_beta   90.00
_cell.angle_gamma   90.00
#
_symmetry.space_group_name_H-M   'P 1'
#
loop_
_entity.id
_entity.type
_entity.pdbx_description
1 polymer ?
#
loop_
_entity_poly.entity_id
_entity_poly.type
_entity_poly.pdbx_seq_one_letter_code
_entity_poly.pdbx_strand_id
1 'polypeptide(L)'
;KVEGHGTDIKISGGLQIEQNAPLSVSTIYDQTENGNGKAYVIDDEILMTSRKSVYQTLTEHEEYSRFLELLSGGDPDSTDYNLLTSQIDDKYSCVDQNIRLFETYNYTVYVPTNKAIEELHEKGVLPYWEDFDNATDPDARYRIKNRIVNFLRYHIQDNSVYIGDGSESGVKYETAKLNPANRRFYSVTVDKEGNDGMTVTDNLGRTRRVVTTEGLYNNMCREYAFDTGKNTIYTSSYAVVHLIDGALMYDEEQMEKYE
;
A
#
# COMPACT_ATOMS: atom_id res chain seq x y z
N LYS A 1 -6.54 -13.58 9.60
CA LYS A 1 -7.45 -13.06 10.63
C LYS A 1 -7.91 -14.22 11.51
N VAL A 2 -7.96 -14.03 12.81
CA VAL A 2 -8.51 -14.99 13.79
C VAL A 2 -9.60 -14.29 14.56
N GLU A 3 -10.78 -14.88 14.64
CA GLU A 3 -11.96 -14.30 15.26
C GLU A 3 -12.65 -15.32 16.15
N GLY A 4 -13.40 -14.85 17.16
CA GLY A 4 -14.16 -15.69 18.08
C GLY A 4 -13.48 -15.92 19.42
N HIS A 5 -14.12 -16.72 20.26
CA HIS A 5 -13.67 -17.01 21.63
C HIS A 5 -13.91 -18.48 22.00
N GLY A 6 -13.10 -18.98 22.92
CA GLY A 6 -13.24 -20.35 23.41
C GLY A 6 -13.03 -21.39 22.32
N THR A 7 -14.05 -22.16 22.04
CA THR A 7 -14.05 -23.20 20.99
C THR A 7 -14.66 -22.72 19.66
N ASP A 8 -15.31 -21.54 19.65
CA ASP A 8 -15.87 -20.96 18.43
C ASP A 8 -14.85 -19.96 17.83
N ILE A 9 -13.81 -20.52 17.23
CA ILE A 9 -12.76 -19.76 16.56
C ILE A 9 -12.86 -19.97 15.06
N LYS A 10 -12.79 -18.87 14.33
CA LYS A 10 -12.71 -18.83 12.86
C LYS A 10 -11.39 -18.23 12.39
N ILE A 11 -10.86 -18.79 11.34
CA ILE A 11 -9.59 -18.36 10.76
C ILE A 11 -9.81 -18.04 9.28
N SER A 12 -9.30 -16.88 8.85
CA SER A 12 -9.36 -16.45 7.47
C SER A 12 -7.97 -16.08 6.97
N GLY A 13 -7.56 -16.64 5.85
CA GLY A 13 -6.51 -16.10 5.00
C GLY A 13 -7.06 -15.02 4.06
N GLY A 14 -6.23 -14.48 3.18
CA GLY A 14 -6.66 -13.43 2.25
C GLY A 14 -7.81 -13.87 1.35
N LEU A 15 -7.75 -15.08 0.80
CA LEU A 15 -8.82 -15.61 -0.06
C LEU A 15 -10.14 -15.81 0.69
N GLN A 16 -10.10 -16.31 1.93
CA GLN A 16 -11.29 -16.48 2.75
C GLN A 16 -11.95 -15.15 3.10
N ILE A 17 -11.15 -14.08 3.27
CA ILE A 17 -11.68 -12.73 3.45
C ILE A 17 -12.36 -12.24 2.17
N GLU A 18 -11.71 -12.38 1.02
CA GLU A 18 -12.27 -12.00 -0.29
C GLU A 18 -13.60 -12.72 -0.59
N GLN A 19 -13.73 -13.95 -0.16
CA GLN A 19 -14.93 -14.79 -0.37
C GLN A 19 -15.96 -14.70 0.75
N ASN A 20 -15.65 -13.97 1.84
CA ASN A 20 -16.42 -13.96 3.07
C ASN A 20 -16.74 -15.38 3.61
N ALA A 21 -15.75 -16.26 3.54
CA ALA A 21 -15.86 -17.68 3.89
C ALA A 21 -14.78 -18.08 4.91
N PRO A 22 -14.89 -17.64 6.18
CA PRO A 22 -13.93 -17.98 7.22
C PRO A 22 -14.00 -19.48 7.56
N LEU A 23 -12.83 -20.08 7.80
CA LEU A 23 -12.72 -21.50 8.17
C LEU A 23 -12.96 -21.69 9.67
N SER A 24 -13.72 -22.70 10.03
CA SER A 24 -13.94 -23.07 11.42
C SER A 24 -12.78 -23.91 11.96
N VAL A 25 -12.45 -23.69 13.22
CA VAL A 25 -11.46 -24.51 13.94
C VAL A 25 -12.20 -25.70 14.56
N SER A 26 -11.78 -26.91 14.24
CA SER A 26 -12.35 -28.14 14.76
C SER A 26 -11.73 -28.60 16.08
N THR A 27 -10.43 -28.34 16.25
CA THR A 27 -9.69 -28.74 17.44
C THR A 27 -8.62 -27.70 17.79
N ILE A 28 -8.47 -27.43 19.07
CA ILE A 28 -7.41 -26.54 19.60
C ILE A 28 -6.50 -27.35 20.52
N TYR A 29 -5.23 -27.44 20.16
CA TYR A 29 -4.19 -27.95 21.05
C TYR A 29 -3.52 -26.78 21.75
N ASP A 30 -3.84 -26.60 23.03
CA ASP A 30 -3.27 -25.53 23.85
C ASP A 30 -2.16 -26.09 24.73
N GLN A 31 -0.94 -25.67 24.49
CA GLN A 31 0.25 -26.04 25.24
C GLN A 31 0.87 -24.85 25.97
N THR A 32 0.11 -23.77 26.18
CA THR A 32 0.64 -22.54 26.80
C THR A 32 1.01 -22.72 28.26
N GLU A 33 0.46 -23.69 28.98
CA GLU A 33 0.84 -23.98 30.37
C GLU A 33 2.20 -24.71 30.50
N ASN A 34 2.53 -25.56 29.52
CA ASN A 34 3.72 -26.42 29.56
C ASN A 34 4.60 -26.29 28.31
N GLY A 35 4.30 -25.37 27.45
CA GLY A 35 4.96 -25.11 26.19
C GLY A 35 4.85 -23.65 25.77
N ASN A 36 4.99 -23.36 24.49
CA ASN A 36 5.09 -22.01 23.96
C ASN A 36 4.10 -21.70 22.84
N GLY A 37 2.98 -22.43 22.74
CA GLY A 37 2.07 -22.15 21.62
C GLY A 37 0.75 -22.88 21.65
N LYS A 38 -0.08 -22.54 20.66
CA LYS A 38 -1.35 -23.18 20.33
C LYS A 38 -1.33 -23.66 18.89
N ALA A 39 -1.91 -24.82 18.64
CA ALA A 39 -2.18 -25.30 17.30
C ALA A 39 -3.69 -25.38 17.06
N TYR A 40 -4.13 -24.83 15.96
CA TYR A 40 -5.52 -24.85 15.52
C TYR A 40 -5.66 -25.79 14.34
N VAL A 41 -6.57 -26.76 14.45
CA VAL A 41 -6.89 -27.67 13.36
C VAL A 41 -8.09 -27.11 12.60
N ILE A 42 -7.91 -26.90 11.32
CA ILE A 42 -8.97 -26.57 10.37
C ILE A 42 -9.20 -27.80 9.50
N ASP A 43 -10.45 -28.22 9.41
CA ASP A 43 -10.83 -29.37 8.58
C ASP A 43 -11.24 -28.92 7.18
N ASP A 44 -11.12 -29.81 6.22
CA ASP A 44 -11.68 -29.73 4.86
C ASP A 44 -11.16 -28.64 3.92
N GLU A 45 -10.53 -27.57 4.40
CA GLU A 45 -10.04 -26.48 3.56
C GLU A 45 -8.64 -26.00 3.97
N ILE A 46 -8.01 -25.24 3.09
CA ILE A 46 -6.66 -24.71 3.27
C ILE A 46 -6.71 -23.19 3.37
N LEU A 47 -6.01 -22.62 4.35
CA LEU A 47 -5.77 -21.18 4.39
C LEU A 47 -5.00 -20.74 3.15
N MET A 48 -5.56 -19.78 2.44
CA MET A 48 -4.98 -19.26 1.22
C MET A 48 -4.71 -17.77 1.32
N THR A 49 -3.64 -17.35 0.67
CA THR A 49 -3.32 -15.92 0.52
C THR A 49 -4.33 -15.24 -0.39
N SER A 50 -4.38 -13.90 -0.34
CA SER A 50 -5.11 -13.12 -1.34
C SER A 50 -4.64 -13.46 -2.75
N ARG A 51 -5.56 -13.39 -3.71
CA ARG A 51 -5.27 -13.50 -5.14
C ARG A 51 -5.28 -12.15 -5.84
N LYS A 52 -5.80 -11.12 -5.19
CA LYS A 52 -5.88 -9.77 -5.73
C LYS A 52 -4.54 -9.08 -5.69
N SER A 53 -4.18 -8.41 -6.76
CA SER A 53 -3.08 -7.47 -6.78
C SER A 53 -3.46 -6.16 -6.09
N VAL A 54 -2.49 -5.30 -5.80
CA VAL A 54 -2.76 -3.93 -5.36
C VAL A 54 -3.59 -3.20 -6.40
N TYR A 55 -3.25 -3.33 -7.68
CA TYR A 55 -4.00 -2.73 -8.77
C TYR A 55 -5.47 -3.16 -8.76
N GLN A 56 -5.75 -4.47 -8.68
CA GLN A 56 -7.11 -4.99 -8.61
C GLN A 56 -7.87 -4.46 -7.39
N THR A 57 -7.22 -4.41 -6.23
CA THR A 57 -7.82 -3.84 -5.01
C THR A 57 -8.17 -2.37 -5.19
N LEU A 58 -7.30 -1.59 -5.82
CA LEU A 58 -7.56 -0.17 -6.06
C LEU A 58 -8.68 0.07 -7.08
N THR A 59 -8.91 -0.84 -8.03
CA THR A 59 -10.00 -0.73 -9.02
C THR A 59 -11.37 -1.08 -8.47
N GLU A 60 -11.45 -1.80 -7.35
CA GLU A 60 -12.72 -2.25 -6.78
C GLU A 60 -13.47 -1.18 -5.96
N HIS A 61 -12.78 -0.11 -5.56
CA HIS A 61 -13.32 0.91 -4.67
C HIS A 61 -13.13 2.32 -5.24
N GLU A 62 -14.23 3.04 -5.40
CA GLU A 62 -14.22 4.42 -5.90
C GLU A 62 -13.39 5.35 -5.02
N GLU A 63 -13.29 5.06 -3.73
CA GLU A 63 -12.52 5.82 -2.75
C GLU A 63 -11.01 5.86 -3.06
N TYR A 64 -10.52 4.95 -3.87
CA TYR A 64 -9.12 4.86 -4.30
C TYR A 64 -8.86 5.49 -5.68
N SER A 65 -9.90 5.97 -6.38
CA SER A 65 -9.82 6.30 -7.81
C SER A 65 -8.75 7.35 -8.13
N ARG A 66 -8.61 8.41 -7.33
CA ARG A 66 -7.59 9.44 -7.56
C ARG A 66 -6.17 8.94 -7.38
N PHE A 67 -5.95 8.07 -6.41
CA PHE A 67 -4.64 7.45 -6.23
C PHE A 67 -4.33 6.48 -7.37
N LEU A 68 -5.33 5.73 -7.81
CA LEU A 68 -5.21 4.84 -8.97
C LEU A 68 -4.90 5.61 -10.25
N GLU A 69 -5.56 6.75 -10.49
CA GLU A 69 -5.26 7.64 -11.63
C GLU A 69 -3.81 8.11 -11.63
N LEU A 70 -3.26 8.47 -10.46
CA LEU A 70 -1.85 8.83 -10.34
C LEU A 70 -0.93 7.64 -10.65
N LEU A 71 -1.32 6.42 -10.28
CA LEU A 71 -0.54 5.21 -10.55
C LEU A 71 -0.61 4.74 -11.99
N SER A 72 -1.75 4.93 -12.66
CA SER A 72 -2.05 4.42 -14.00
C SER A 72 -2.05 5.48 -15.10
N GLY A 73 -1.87 6.74 -14.75
CA GLY A 73 -1.86 7.83 -15.71
C GLY A 73 -3.24 8.23 -16.23
N GLY A 74 -4.29 7.93 -15.46
CA GLY A 74 -5.67 8.27 -15.84
C GLY A 74 -6.34 7.28 -16.79
N ASP A 75 -5.57 6.37 -17.40
CA ASP A 75 -6.07 5.29 -18.23
C ASP A 75 -5.64 3.95 -17.63
N PRO A 76 -6.57 3.19 -17.02
CA PRO A 76 -6.26 1.90 -16.42
C PRO A 76 -5.74 0.86 -17.43
N ASP A 77 -6.02 1.05 -18.71
CA ASP A 77 -5.53 0.19 -19.80
C ASP A 77 -4.19 0.70 -20.37
N SER A 78 -3.76 1.91 -19.99
CA SER A 78 -2.50 2.49 -20.44
C SER A 78 -1.30 1.92 -19.66
N THR A 79 -0.37 1.34 -20.41
CA THR A 79 0.93 0.92 -19.84
C THR A 79 1.92 2.08 -19.68
N ASP A 80 1.62 3.25 -20.24
CA ASP A 80 2.55 4.39 -20.32
C ASP A 80 2.87 5.00 -18.96
N TYR A 81 1.94 4.95 -18.01
CA TYR A 81 2.08 5.57 -16.68
C TYR A 81 1.93 4.58 -15.53
N ASN A 82 1.87 3.28 -15.82
CA ASN A 82 1.67 2.28 -14.80
C ASN A 82 2.93 2.08 -13.94
N LEU A 83 2.96 2.79 -12.82
CA LEU A 83 4.09 2.79 -11.89
C LEU A 83 4.12 1.56 -10.97
N LEU A 84 3.05 0.74 -10.95
CA LEU A 84 3.02 -0.52 -10.20
C LEU A 84 3.61 -1.68 -10.99
N THR A 85 3.56 -1.63 -12.31
CA THR A 85 4.20 -2.64 -13.14
C THR A 85 5.65 -2.26 -13.42
N SER A 86 6.53 -3.22 -13.47
CA SER A 86 7.97 -3.04 -13.65
C SER A 86 8.39 -2.52 -15.04
N GLN A 87 7.44 -2.21 -15.91
CA GLN A 87 7.69 -1.71 -17.26
C GLN A 87 7.40 -0.21 -17.30
N ILE A 88 8.35 0.57 -16.80
CA ILE A 88 8.38 2.00 -17.10
C ILE A 88 9.06 2.12 -18.46
N ASP A 89 8.31 2.61 -19.45
CA ASP A 89 8.83 2.91 -20.77
C ASP A 89 10.04 3.84 -20.67
N ASP A 90 11.00 3.71 -21.58
CA ASP A 90 12.18 4.59 -21.72
C ASP A 90 11.83 6.08 -21.78
N LYS A 91 10.62 6.44 -22.23
CA LYS A 91 10.04 7.78 -22.20
C LYS A 91 10.09 8.41 -20.78
N TYR A 92 10.06 7.60 -19.74
CA TYR A 92 10.10 8.01 -18.34
C TYR A 92 11.38 7.58 -17.61
N SER A 93 12.42 7.26 -18.36
CA SER A 93 13.72 6.77 -17.85
C SER A 93 14.45 7.73 -16.90
N CYS A 94 14.04 9.00 -16.88
CA CYS A 94 14.52 9.96 -15.88
C CYS A 94 13.88 9.79 -14.49
N VAL A 95 12.87 8.93 -14.35
CA VAL A 95 12.46 8.40 -13.06
C VAL A 95 13.39 7.22 -12.81
N ASP A 96 14.26 7.33 -11.82
CA ASP A 96 14.98 6.16 -11.31
C ASP A 96 13.97 5.04 -11.20
N GLN A 97 14.19 4.07 -12.02
CA GLN A 97 13.33 2.94 -12.25
C GLN A 97 12.80 2.42 -10.94
N ASN A 98 11.55 2.21 -10.94
CA ASN A 98 10.89 1.36 -10.00
C ASN A 98 10.50 2.03 -8.70
N ILE A 99 9.21 2.09 -8.56
CA ILE A 99 8.61 1.68 -7.30
C ILE A 99 8.94 0.18 -7.10
N ARG A 100 10.14 -0.28 -7.43
CA ARG A 100 10.68 -1.63 -7.20
C ARG A 100 11.06 -1.87 -5.75
N LEU A 101 10.55 -1.08 -4.84
CA LEU A 101 10.46 -1.48 -3.45
C LEU A 101 9.57 -2.69 -3.28
N PHE A 102 8.83 -3.02 -4.28
CA PHE A 102 8.06 -4.25 -4.38
C PHE A 102 8.90 -5.51 -4.62
N GLU A 103 10.22 -5.39 -4.70
CA GLU A 103 11.13 -6.52 -4.49
C GLU A 103 11.28 -6.87 -3.00
N THR A 104 10.81 -6.02 -2.08
CA THR A 104 10.63 -6.43 -0.70
C THR A 104 9.47 -7.43 -0.61
N TYR A 105 9.61 -8.41 0.27
CA TYR A 105 8.63 -9.48 0.41
C TYR A 105 7.27 -8.98 0.92
N ASN A 106 7.25 -7.86 1.63
CA ASN A 106 6.06 -7.30 2.25
C ASN A 106 6.09 -5.77 2.21
N TYR A 107 4.94 -5.14 1.96
CA TYR A 107 4.81 -3.68 2.01
C TYR A 107 3.38 -3.23 2.33
N THR A 108 3.26 -1.97 2.73
CA THR A 108 1.98 -1.31 2.99
C THR A 108 1.77 -0.15 2.03
N VAL A 109 0.58 -0.03 1.48
CA VAL A 109 0.15 1.11 0.65
C VAL A 109 -0.86 1.93 1.44
N TYR A 110 -0.54 3.18 1.72
CA TYR A 110 -1.44 4.15 2.31
C TYR A 110 -2.07 4.98 1.21
N VAL A 111 -3.36 4.83 0.99
CA VAL A 111 -4.10 5.56 -0.04
C VAL A 111 -4.80 6.74 0.60
N PRO A 112 -4.44 7.99 0.26
CA PRO A 112 -5.19 9.15 0.71
C PRO A 112 -6.61 9.15 0.12
N THR A 113 -7.58 9.70 0.85
CA THR A 113 -8.91 9.92 0.28
C THR A 113 -8.84 10.77 -1.00
N ASN A 114 -9.76 10.55 -1.92
CA ASN A 114 -9.86 11.33 -3.16
C ASN A 114 -9.88 12.83 -2.87
N LYS A 115 -10.66 13.24 -1.87
CA LYS A 115 -10.74 14.64 -1.42
C LYS A 115 -9.38 15.20 -1.01
N ALA A 116 -8.56 14.44 -0.31
CA ALA A 116 -7.24 14.90 0.11
C ALA A 116 -6.29 15.09 -1.09
N ILE A 117 -6.39 14.24 -2.11
CA ILE A 117 -5.62 14.37 -3.35
C ILE A 117 -6.11 15.60 -4.15
N GLU A 118 -7.41 15.77 -4.30
CA GLU A 118 -8.01 16.93 -4.99
C GLU A 118 -7.64 18.26 -4.34
N GLU A 119 -7.70 18.33 -3.00
CA GLU A 119 -7.27 19.53 -2.26
C GLU A 119 -5.79 19.88 -2.49
N LEU A 120 -4.91 18.90 -2.66
CA LEU A 120 -3.50 19.14 -2.97
C LEU A 120 -3.33 19.64 -4.41
N HIS A 121 -4.12 19.11 -5.35
CA HIS A 121 -4.11 19.58 -6.73
C HIS A 121 -4.62 21.01 -6.83
N GLU A 122 -5.76 21.33 -6.22
CA GLU A 122 -6.34 22.69 -6.18
C GLU A 122 -5.37 23.74 -5.59
N LYS A 123 -4.54 23.34 -4.64
CA LYS A 123 -3.49 24.18 -4.05
C LYS A 123 -2.23 24.32 -4.93
N GLY A 124 -2.15 23.59 -6.05
CA GLY A 124 -0.96 23.51 -6.89
C GLY A 124 0.21 22.75 -6.26
N VAL A 125 -0.07 21.89 -5.28
CA VAL A 125 0.95 21.09 -4.56
C VAL A 125 1.21 19.76 -5.24
N LEU A 126 0.15 19.07 -5.68
CA LEU A 126 0.23 17.79 -6.38
C LEU A 126 -0.33 17.94 -7.80
N PRO A 127 0.51 17.83 -8.85
CA PRO A 127 0.04 17.82 -10.22
C PRO A 127 -0.65 16.50 -10.59
N TYR A 128 -1.46 16.54 -11.64
CA TYR A 128 -1.96 15.37 -12.33
C TYR A 128 -1.17 15.06 -13.60
N TRP A 129 -1.38 13.91 -14.19
CA TRP A 129 -0.74 13.54 -15.46
C TRP A 129 -1.18 14.44 -16.63
N GLU A 130 -2.37 15.01 -16.56
CA GLU A 130 -2.84 16.02 -17.53
C GLU A 130 -1.93 17.27 -17.52
N ASP A 131 -1.46 17.70 -16.35
CA ASP A 131 -0.50 18.81 -16.25
C ASP A 131 0.82 18.46 -16.92
N PHE A 132 1.27 17.20 -16.78
CA PHE A 132 2.45 16.70 -17.48
C PHE A 132 2.26 16.70 -19.01
N ASP A 133 1.11 16.25 -19.49
CA ASP A 133 0.84 16.19 -20.93
C ASP A 133 0.70 17.59 -21.55
N ASN A 134 0.15 18.55 -20.82
CA ASN A 134 -0.02 19.94 -21.23
C ASN A 134 1.27 20.76 -21.15
N ALA A 135 2.25 20.35 -20.33
CA ALA A 135 3.51 21.05 -20.19
C ALA A 135 4.39 20.88 -21.44
N THR A 136 4.83 21.98 -22.01
CA THR A 136 5.69 22.00 -23.21
C THR A 136 7.18 22.11 -22.88
N ASP A 137 7.50 22.66 -21.70
CA ASP A 137 8.87 22.80 -21.23
C ASP A 137 9.37 21.45 -20.65
N PRO A 138 10.51 20.92 -21.12
CA PRO A 138 11.06 19.65 -20.60
C PRO A 138 11.36 19.67 -19.10
N ASP A 139 11.82 20.79 -18.56
CA ASP A 139 12.13 20.91 -17.14
C ASP A 139 10.85 20.91 -16.29
N ALA A 140 9.78 21.55 -16.78
CA ALA A 140 8.48 21.51 -16.15
C ALA A 140 7.92 20.06 -16.15
N ARG A 141 7.98 19.38 -17.28
CA ARG A 141 7.57 17.96 -17.38
C ARG A 141 8.34 17.09 -16.39
N TYR A 142 9.65 17.29 -16.27
CA TYR A 142 10.47 16.56 -15.31
C TYR A 142 10.04 16.82 -13.86
N ARG A 143 9.82 18.10 -13.48
CA ARG A 143 9.35 18.45 -12.12
C ARG A 143 7.99 17.84 -11.82
N ILE A 144 7.01 17.96 -12.72
CA ILE A 144 5.66 17.41 -12.57
C ILE A 144 5.73 15.91 -12.34
N LYS A 145 6.41 15.17 -13.22
CA LYS A 145 6.56 13.73 -13.09
C LYS A 145 7.21 13.32 -11.77
N ASN A 146 8.30 13.96 -11.40
CA ASN A 146 8.98 13.66 -10.14
C ASN A 146 8.09 13.93 -8.93
N ARG A 147 7.26 14.97 -8.98
CA ARG A 147 6.32 15.29 -7.90
C ARG A 147 5.31 14.15 -7.72
N ILE A 148 4.69 13.68 -8.79
CA ILE A 148 3.74 12.56 -8.76
C ILE A 148 4.42 11.29 -8.25
N VAL A 149 5.55 10.90 -8.84
CA VAL A 149 6.25 9.65 -8.48
C VAL A 149 6.73 9.67 -7.03
N ASN A 150 7.27 10.79 -6.57
CA ASN A 150 7.74 10.91 -5.20
C ASN A 150 6.60 10.93 -4.19
N PHE A 151 5.45 11.52 -4.54
CA PHE A 151 4.23 11.43 -3.75
C PHE A 151 3.80 9.96 -3.58
N LEU A 152 3.69 9.21 -4.66
CA LEU A 152 3.33 7.80 -4.65
C LEU A 152 4.33 6.97 -3.82
N ARG A 153 5.64 7.16 -4.05
CA ARG A 153 6.69 6.47 -3.29
C ARG A 153 6.61 6.71 -1.80
N TYR A 154 6.24 7.89 -1.37
CA TYR A 154 6.13 8.19 0.06
C TYR A 154 4.92 7.53 0.72
N HIS A 155 3.89 7.17 -0.05
CA HIS A 155 2.73 6.45 0.42
C HIS A 155 2.88 4.93 0.45
N ILE A 156 4.09 4.45 0.16
CA ILE A 156 4.43 3.03 0.16
C ILE A 156 5.54 2.79 1.18
N GLN A 157 5.24 1.98 2.16
CA GLN A 157 6.12 1.64 3.28
C GLN A 157 6.59 0.21 3.20
N ASP A 158 7.82 -0.07 3.60
CA ASP A 158 8.34 -1.42 3.83
C ASP A 158 7.61 -2.09 4.99
N ASN A 159 7.42 -3.39 4.91
CA ASN A 159 6.61 -4.24 5.78
C ASN A 159 5.09 -4.06 5.66
N SER A 160 4.38 -5.20 5.72
CA SER A 160 2.92 -5.26 5.79
C SER A 160 2.46 -5.07 7.23
N VAL A 161 1.75 -3.98 7.50
CA VAL A 161 1.25 -3.62 8.83
C VAL A 161 -0.27 -3.59 8.81
N TYR A 162 -0.90 -4.32 9.72
CA TYR A 162 -2.36 -4.43 9.81
C TYR A 162 -2.89 -3.81 11.11
N ILE A 163 -4.12 -3.31 11.08
CA ILE A 163 -4.85 -3.01 12.31
C ILE A 163 -5.18 -4.35 12.98
N GLY A 164 -4.87 -4.46 14.27
CA GLY A 164 -5.16 -5.65 15.07
C GLY A 164 -4.17 -6.81 14.87
N ASP A 165 -2.99 -6.57 14.30
CA ASP A 165 -1.95 -7.60 14.10
C ASP A 165 -1.09 -7.88 15.34
N GLY A 166 -1.31 -7.14 16.42
CA GLY A 166 -0.53 -7.26 17.66
C GLY A 166 0.90 -6.71 17.57
N SER A 167 1.27 -6.06 16.47
CA SER A 167 2.56 -5.40 16.36
C SER A 167 2.68 -4.18 17.29
N GLU A 168 3.91 -3.79 17.61
CA GLU A 168 4.20 -2.66 18.48
C GLU A 168 3.68 -1.34 17.89
N SER A 169 3.30 -0.39 18.77
CA SER A 169 2.95 0.98 18.44
C SER A 169 4.19 1.86 18.43
N GLY A 170 4.16 2.98 17.68
CA GLY A 170 5.27 3.91 17.60
C GLY A 170 6.45 3.41 16.75
N VAL A 171 6.23 2.41 15.91
CA VAL A 171 7.29 1.84 15.08
C VAL A 171 7.53 2.71 13.84
N LYS A 172 8.81 2.93 13.54
CA LYS A 172 9.24 3.69 12.37
C LYS A 172 9.56 2.74 11.22
N TYR A 173 8.91 2.97 10.09
CA TYR A 173 9.11 2.19 8.86
C TYR A 173 9.65 3.07 7.75
N GLU A 174 10.57 2.56 6.95
CA GLU A 174 11.07 3.23 5.75
C GLU A 174 10.00 3.19 4.64
N THR A 175 9.96 4.25 3.84
CA THR A 175 9.10 4.35 2.65
C THR A 175 9.90 4.13 1.39
N ALA A 176 9.20 4.07 0.24
CA ALA A 176 9.83 4.01 -1.08
C ALA A 176 10.53 5.31 -1.50
N LYS A 177 10.36 6.39 -0.77
CA LYS A 177 10.92 7.68 -1.12
C LYS A 177 12.33 7.84 -0.57
N LEU A 178 13.31 7.87 -1.46
CA LEU A 178 14.70 8.18 -1.11
C LEU A 178 14.88 9.67 -0.84
N ASN A 179 15.59 10.00 0.23
CA ASN A 179 16.08 11.36 0.48
C ASN A 179 17.44 11.53 -0.21
N PRO A 180 17.55 12.38 -1.25
CA PRO A 180 18.77 12.54 -2.01
C PRO A 180 19.91 13.16 -1.19
N ALA A 181 19.60 13.94 -0.16
CA ALA A 181 20.59 14.65 0.64
C ALA A 181 21.44 13.71 1.50
N ASN A 182 20.89 12.64 2.02
CA ASN A 182 21.58 11.69 2.91
C ASN A 182 21.59 10.24 2.41
N ARG A 183 20.97 9.97 1.27
CA ARG A 183 20.83 8.63 0.66
C ARG A 183 20.14 7.61 1.56
N ARG A 184 19.26 8.05 2.46
CA ARG A 184 18.38 7.20 3.27
C ARG A 184 16.95 7.36 2.81
N PHE A 185 16.14 6.36 3.07
CA PHE A 185 14.72 6.48 2.81
C PHE A 185 14.04 7.37 3.86
N TYR A 186 13.08 8.16 3.42
CA TYR A 186 12.16 8.81 4.34
C TYR A 186 11.33 7.74 5.07
N SER A 187 10.93 8.05 6.30
CA SER A 187 10.17 7.11 7.11
C SER A 187 8.83 7.71 7.52
N VAL A 188 7.91 6.83 7.89
CA VAL A 188 6.68 7.15 8.60
C VAL A 188 6.69 6.45 9.96
N THR A 189 5.97 7.00 10.93
CA THR A 189 5.77 6.37 12.23
C THR A 189 4.34 5.83 12.28
N VAL A 190 4.19 4.57 12.63
CA VAL A 190 2.88 3.92 12.74
C VAL A 190 2.53 3.70 14.20
N ASP A 191 1.41 4.26 14.63
CA ASP A 191 0.86 4.08 15.95
C ASP A 191 -0.42 3.25 15.90
N LYS A 192 -0.53 2.30 16.85
CA LYS A 192 -1.69 1.43 17.00
C LYS A 192 -2.60 1.97 18.07
N GLU A 193 -3.88 1.99 17.79
CA GLU A 193 -4.93 2.36 18.73
C GLU A 193 -5.69 1.09 19.17
N GLY A 194 -5.05 0.29 19.98
CA GLY A 194 -5.55 -1.04 20.32
C GLY A 194 -5.68 -1.95 19.11
N ASN A 195 -6.78 -2.66 19.02
CA ASN A 195 -7.06 -3.58 17.89
C ASN A 195 -7.91 -2.93 16.79
N ASP A 196 -8.40 -1.70 16.98
CA ASP A 196 -9.48 -1.12 16.17
C ASP A 196 -9.04 0.09 15.35
N GLY A 197 -7.83 0.60 15.56
CA GLY A 197 -7.36 1.79 14.88
C GLY A 197 -5.86 1.82 14.64
N MET A 198 -5.47 2.65 13.68
CA MET A 198 -4.08 2.90 13.34
C MET A 198 -3.92 4.32 12.80
N THR A 199 -2.84 4.97 13.19
CA THR A 199 -2.44 6.26 12.64
C THR A 199 -1.05 6.18 12.06
N VAL A 200 -0.80 7.04 11.08
CA VAL A 200 0.48 7.17 10.39
C VAL A 200 0.93 8.61 10.49
N THR A 201 2.08 8.83 11.08
CA THR A 201 2.69 10.17 11.23
C THR A 201 3.80 10.32 10.21
N ASP A 202 3.71 11.35 9.38
CA ASP A 202 4.65 11.67 8.33
C ASP A 202 5.94 12.34 8.86
N ASN A 203 6.90 12.57 7.97
CA ASN A 203 8.18 13.19 8.33
C ASN A 203 8.06 14.66 8.78
N LEU A 204 6.94 15.32 8.50
CA LEU A 204 6.62 16.67 8.98
C LEU A 204 5.84 16.68 10.31
N GLY A 205 5.65 15.50 10.92
CA GLY A 205 4.92 15.34 12.18
C GLY A 205 3.40 15.43 12.05
N ARG A 206 2.86 15.29 10.82
CA ARG A 206 1.42 15.28 10.60
C ARG A 206 0.90 13.86 10.67
N THR A 207 -0.14 13.68 11.47
CA THR A 207 -0.75 12.36 11.67
C THR A 207 -1.99 12.20 10.78
N ARG A 208 -2.09 11.03 10.15
CA ARG A 208 -3.24 10.58 9.36
C ARG A 208 -3.81 9.32 9.98
N ARG A 209 -5.12 9.23 10.00
CA ARG A 209 -5.82 8.07 10.54
C ARG A 209 -6.22 7.13 9.41
N VAL A 210 -6.07 5.84 9.64
CA VAL A 210 -6.66 4.83 8.76
C VAL A 210 -8.18 4.86 8.90
N VAL A 211 -8.86 4.89 7.76
CA VAL A 211 -10.32 4.84 7.69
C VAL A 211 -10.78 3.40 7.87
N THR A 212 -11.39 3.10 9.01
CA THR A 212 -11.79 1.72 9.38
C THR A 212 -13.17 1.33 8.86
N THR A 213 -13.55 1.83 7.69
CA THR A 213 -14.73 1.37 6.97
C THR A 213 -14.42 0.01 6.34
N GLU A 214 -15.34 -0.95 6.46
CA GLU A 214 -15.20 -2.28 5.89
C GLU A 214 -14.86 -2.21 4.38
N GLY A 215 -13.88 -3.00 3.96
CA GLY A 215 -13.37 -3.02 2.59
C GLY A 215 -12.34 -1.93 2.27
N LEU A 216 -12.11 -0.94 3.14
CA LEU A 216 -11.18 0.16 2.87
C LEU A 216 -9.89 0.10 3.71
N TYR A 217 -9.73 -0.92 4.54
CA TYR A 217 -8.52 -1.14 5.33
C TYR A 217 -8.19 -2.62 5.45
N ASN A 218 -6.97 -2.93 5.81
CA ASN A 218 -6.49 -4.32 5.93
C ASN A 218 -6.70 -5.16 4.66
N ASN A 219 -6.77 -4.52 3.49
CA ASN A 219 -6.93 -5.22 2.22
C ASN A 219 -5.64 -5.94 1.86
N MET A 220 -5.64 -7.26 2.04
CA MET A 220 -4.50 -8.11 1.70
C MET A 220 -4.38 -8.27 0.19
N CYS A 221 -3.19 -8.03 -0.33
CA CYS A 221 -2.87 -8.16 -1.75
C CYS A 221 -1.66 -9.05 -1.96
N ARG A 222 -1.52 -9.55 -3.17
CA ARG A 222 -0.35 -10.31 -3.60
C ARG A 222 0.07 -9.92 -5.01
N GLU A 223 1.29 -9.47 -5.15
CA GLU A 223 1.89 -9.13 -6.43
C GLU A 223 2.78 -10.29 -6.94
N TYR A 224 2.73 -10.49 -8.25
CA TYR A 224 3.53 -11.51 -8.92
C TYR A 224 4.38 -10.85 -10.00
N ALA A 225 5.64 -11.22 -10.07
CA ALA A 225 6.43 -11.03 -11.27
C ALA A 225 6.52 -12.38 -12.02
N PHE A 226 5.95 -12.41 -13.20
CA PHE A 226 5.85 -13.61 -14.01
C PHE A 226 6.73 -13.53 -15.26
N ASP A 227 7.62 -14.50 -15.43
CA ASP A 227 8.41 -14.63 -16.64
C ASP A 227 7.64 -15.48 -17.66
N THR A 228 7.05 -14.80 -18.66
CA THR A 228 6.28 -15.46 -19.71
C THR A 228 7.13 -16.39 -20.59
N GLY A 229 8.42 -16.07 -20.75
CA GLY A 229 9.35 -16.91 -21.55
C GLY A 229 9.67 -18.24 -20.87
N LYS A 230 9.64 -18.28 -19.55
CA LYS A 230 9.91 -19.48 -18.74
C LYS A 230 8.66 -20.10 -18.14
N ASN A 231 7.51 -19.44 -18.28
CA ASN A 231 6.24 -19.84 -17.66
C ASN A 231 6.38 -20.08 -16.14
N THR A 232 7.11 -19.19 -15.46
CA THR A 232 7.37 -19.29 -14.02
C THR A 232 7.12 -17.97 -13.31
N ILE A 233 6.64 -18.06 -12.06
CA ILE A 233 6.65 -16.94 -11.11
C ILE A 233 8.05 -16.90 -10.50
N TYR A 234 8.76 -15.78 -10.66
CA TYR A 234 10.11 -15.63 -10.10
C TYR A 234 10.15 -14.70 -8.88
N THR A 235 9.11 -13.93 -8.65
CA THR A 235 8.96 -13.14 -7.42
C THR A 235 7.49 -13.04 -7.02
N SER A 236 7.25 -12.87 -5.74
CA SER A 236 5.93 -12.69 -5.17
C SER A 236 6.07 -11.83 -3.92
N SER A 237 5.37 -10.71 -3.88
CA SER A 237 5.32 -9.80 -2.75
C SER A 237 3.92 -9.77 -2.15
N TYR A 238 3.84 -9.59 -0.84
CA TYR A 238 2.58 -9.40 -0.13
C TYR A 238 2.43 -7.92 0.20
N ALA A 239 1.23 -7.42 0.02
CA ALA A 239 0.91 -6.05 0.37
C ALA A 239 -0.36 -5.96 1.20
N VAL A 240 -0.49 -4.85 1.90
CA VAL A 240 -1.75 -4.44 2.50
C VAL A 240 -2.08 -3.02 2.07
N VAL A 241 -3.33 -2.78 1.73
CA VAL A 241 -3.82 -1.45 1.33
C VAL A 241 -4.73 -0.91 2.42
N HIS A 242 -4.50 0.36 2.79
CA HIS A 242 -5.33 1.12 3.72
C HIS A 242 -5.71 2.47 3.14
N LEU A 243 -6.98 2.84 3.24
CA LEU A 243 -7.41 4.23 3.06
C LEU A 243 -7.01 5.04 4.29
N ILE A 244 -6.42 6.22 4.07
CA ILE A 244 -6.10 7.20 5.13
C ILE A 244 -6.84 8.52 4.89
N ASP A 245 -7.18 9.22 5.96
CA ASP A 245 -8.01 10.43 5.94
C ASP A 245 -7.33 11.67 5.33
N GLY A 246 -6.07 11.57 4.97
CA GLY A 246 -5.31 12.65 4.34
C GLY A 246 -3.98 12.19 3.79
N ALA A 247 -3.33 13.04 3.01
CA ALA A 247 -2.05 12.72 2.38
C ALA A 247 -0.86 12.86 3.32
N LEU A 248 0.15 12.00 3.12
CA LEU A 248 1.45 12.05 3.80
C LEU A 248 2.42 12.93 3.00
N MET A 249 3.27 13.66 3.70
CA MET A 249 4.27 14.54 3.09
C MET A 249 5.65 14.29 3.69
N TYR A 250 6.67 14.25 2.83
CA TYR A 250 8.02 13.90 3.27
C TYR A 250 8.89 15.10 3.63
N ASP A 251 8.66 16.29 3.03
CA ASP A 251 9.36 17.53 3.33
C ASP A 251 8.51 18.77 2.99
N GLU A 252 9.00 19.94 3.39
CA GLU A 252 8.32 21.22 3.17
C GLU A 252 8.37 21.65 1.70
N GLU A 253 9.42 21.31 0.96
CA GLU A 253 9.53 21.61 -0.48
C GLU A 253 8.40 20.98 -1.27
N GLN A 254 7.95 19.77 -0.86
CA GLN A 254 6.78 19.14 -1.45
C GLN A 254 5.49 19.96 -1.29
N MET A 255 5.42 20.83 -0.28
CA MET A 255 4.27 21.69 -0.04
C MET A 255 4.26 22.97 -0.87
N GLU A 256 5.35 23.26 -1.56
CA GLU A 256 5.42 24.39 -2.48
C GLU A 256 4.67 24.08 -3.78
N LYS A 257 4.24 25.13 -4.47
CA LYS A 257 3.62 24.98 -5.78
C LYS A 257 4.61 24.38 -6.77
N TYR A 258 4.12 23.49 -7.64
CA TYR A 258 4.95 22.83 -8.66
C TYR A 258 5.17 23.66 -9.94
N GLU A 259 4.46 24.79 -10.10
CA GLU A 259 4.58 25.72 -11.22
C GLU A 259 5.91 26.50 -11.22
#